data_1194c83553146228a3cfd59a8e311ae3
#
_entry.id   1194c83553146228a3cfd59a8e311ae3
#
_cell.length_a   1.000
_cell.length_b   1.000
_cell.length_c   1.000
_cell.angle_alpha   90.00
_cell.angle_beta   90.00
_cell.angle_gamma   90.00
#
_symmetry.space_group_name_H-M   'P 1'
#
loop_
_entity.id
_entity.type
_entity.pdbx_description
1 polymer ?
#
loop_
_entity_poly.entity_id
_entity_poly.type
_entity_poly.pdbx_seq_one_letter_code
_entity_poly.pdbx_strand_id
1 'polypeptide(L)'
;MEWNGRKIILDNLREELSAYTVDIQDVVRSAILDGIELGSYIEECREYPWRLEQIRLLIKEDLKEEVGTDLSGAMLYKIRCLHREGHNIEGLKKLLASGMEDEYAEIALDWHSKGYELKGLKISWIPRHLLDIFEKGLMAKMDMREFNTGVAYDKEYLLALMRLQSDGKSCKLFVDGTWDLKVLQLIEAKAGNLRPNEWAELEKRLRKDMDLQQVSELINCCKQGMGLAWIGENDVYTAKHLGYIRKAFEKKLDWKKLVGAGKSLTEIEEAYNSMLTEKGRVLSGRLHKF
;
A
#
# COMPACT_ATOMS: atom_id res chain seq x y z
N MET A 1 -48.66 -13.89 32.60
CA MET A 1 -47.91 -13.26 33.70
C MET A 1 -46.78 -12.32 33.22
N GLU A 2 -46.11 -12.60 32.13
CA GLU A 2 -45.05 -11.76 31.59
C GLU A 2 -45.47 -10.32 31.18
N TRP A 3 -46.69 -10.13 30.71
CA TRP A 3 -47.20 -8.82 30.31
C TRP A 3 -47.35 -7.83 31.48
N ASN A 4 -47.71 -8.27 32.65
CA ASN A 4 -47.88 -7.40 33.82
C ASN A 4 -46.51 -6.93 34.38
N GLY A 5 -45.49 -7.77 34.34
CA GLY A 5 -44.15 -7.39 34.73
C GLY A 5 -43.54 -6.31 33.83
N ARG A 6 -43.69 -6.43 32.52
CA ARG A 6 -43.22 -5.42 31.56
C ARG A 6 -43.93 -4.08 31.67
N LYS A 7 -45.22 -4.08 31.99
CA LYS A 7 -45.99 -2.85 32.20
C LYS A 7 -45.51 -2.10 33.45
N ILE A 8 -45.27 -2.80 34.55
CA ILE A 8 -44.74 -2.21 35.78
C ILE A 8 -43.36 -1.61 35.59
N ILE A 9 -42.46 -2.28 34.83
CA ILE A 9 -41.14 -1.78 34.49
C ILE A 9 -41.26 -0.48 33.66
N LEU A 10 -42.17 -0.42 32.69
CA LEU A 10 -42.38 0.76 31.83
C LEU A 10 -42.94 1.95 32.64
N ASP A 11 -43.86 1.71 33.58
CA ASP A 11 -44.45 2.77 34.43
C ASP A 11 -43.43 3.34 35.43
N ASN A 12 -42.58 2.49 36.04
CA ASN A 12 -41.49 2.95 36.94
C ASN A 12 -40.40 3.70 36.19
N LEU A 13 -40.06 3.29 34.97
CA LEU A 13 -39.06 3.97 34.11
C LEU A 13 -39.56 5.32 33.59
N ARG A 14 -40.86 5.60 33.63
CA ARG A 14 -41.46 6.84 33.14
C ARG A 14 -40.93 8.05 33.89
N GLU A 15 -40.72 7.94 35.19
CA GLU A 15 -40.14 9.02 36.03
C GLU A 15 -38.63 9.16 35.75
N GLU A 16 -37.92 8.05 35.69
CA GLU A 16 -36.46 8.05 35.40
C GLU A 16 -36.13 8.59 33.98
N LEU A 17 -36.98 8.28 33.01
CA LEU A 17 -36.85 8.74 31.64
C LEU A 17 -37.34 10.16 31.41
N SER A 18 -38.00 10.80 32.40
CA SER A 18 -38.50 12.18 32.24
C SER A 18 -37.46 13.22 31.91
N ALA A 19 -36.19 12.96 32.23
CA ALA A 19 -35.04 13.81 31.90
C ALA A 19 -34.60 13.72 30.43
N TYR A 20 -35.13 12.78 29.66
CA TYR A 20 -34.76 12.53 28.25
C TYR A 20 -35.86 13.03 27.30
N THR A 21 -35.50 13.26 26.06
CA THR A 21 -36.45 13.62 25.00
C THR A 21 -37.41 12.48 24.73
N VAL A 22 -38.59 12.83 24.18
CA VAL A 22 -39.65 11.85 23.85
C VAL A 22 -39.11 10.76 22.92
N ASP A 23 -38.28 11.12 21.96
CA ASP A 23 -37.67 10.19 21.01
C ASP A 23 -36.76 9.16 21.71
N ILE A 24 -35.95 9.58 22.67
CA ILE A 24 -35.16 8.66 23.52
C ILE A 24 -36.05 7.75 24.33
N GLN A 25 -37.11 8.29 24.95
CA GLN A 25 -38.05 7.50 25.71
C GLN A 25 -38.73 6.42 24.87
N ASP A 26 -39.07 6.73 23.62
CA ASP A 26 -39.69 5.78 22.70
C ASP A 26 -38.77 4.66 22.27
N VAL A 27 -37.48 4.98 22.05
CA VAL A 27 -36.44 3.97 21.76
C VAL A 27 -36.27 3.03 22.96
N VAL A 28 -36.17 3.58 24.17
CA VAL A 28 -36.01 2.78 25.40
C VAL A 28 -37.21 1.87 25.64
N ARG A 29 -38.41 2.41 25.46
CA ARG A 29 -39.67 1.56 25.55
C ARG A 29 -39.65 0.42 24.55
N SER A 30 -39.22 0.71 23.32
CA SER A 30 -39.10 -0.30 22.27
C SER A 30 -38.06 -1.36 22.61
N ALA A 31 -36.90 -0.95 23.18
CA ALA A 31 -35.87 -1.88 23.64
C ALA A 31 -36.38 -2.83 24.75
N ILE A 32 -37.11 -2.30 25.73
CA ILE A 32 -37.72 -3.11 26.82
C ILE A 32 -38.72 -4.13 26.24
N LEU A 33 -39.55 -3.71 25.28
CA LEU A 33 -40.49 -4.61 24.62
C LEU A 33 -39.77 -5.72 23.83
N ASP A 34 -38.64 -5.41 23.24
CA ASP A 34 -37.77 -6.38 22.53
C ASP A 34 -36.92 -7.25 23.49
N GLY A 35 -36.87 -6.92 24.79
CA GLY A 35 -36.04 -7.61 25.78
C GLY A 35 -34.55 -7.23 25.66
N ILE A 36 -34.24 -6.02 25.15
CA ILE A 36 -32.92 -5.52 24.91
C ILE A 36 -32.50 -4.57 26.03
N GLU A 37 -31.30 -4.77 26.58
CA GLU A 37 -30.68 -3.87 27.54
C GLU A 37 -29.79 -2.86 26.82
N LEU A 38 -30.12 -1.56 26.91
CA LEU A 38 -29.36 -0.48 26.30
C LEU A 38 -28.26 0.07 27.21
N GLY A 39 -28.41 -0.10 28.55
CA GLY A 39 -27.37 0.29 29.52
C GLY A 39 -26.83 1.73 29.36
N SER A 40 -25.51 1.87 29.28
CA SER A 40 -24.84 3.18 29.13
C SER A 40 -25.16 3.90 27.83
N TYR A 41 -25.62 3.19 26.79
CA TYR A 41 -25.92 3.82 25.49
C TYR A 41 -27.00 4.90 25.55
N ILE A 42 -27.90 4.83 26.53
CA ILE A 42 -28.93 5.84 26.74
C ILE A 42 -28.30 7.19 27.02
N GLU A 43 -27.30 7.23 27.90
CA GLU A 43 -26.60 8.47 28.27
C GLU A 43 -25.65 8.92 27.16
N GLU A 44 -24.92 7.99 26.56
CA GLU A 44 -24.02 8.27 25.43
C GLU A 44 -24.76 8.83 24.20
N CYS A 45 -26.01 8.47 24.00
CA CYS A 45 -26.85 8.91 22.88
C CYS A 45 -27.92 9.93 23.29
N ARG A 46 -27.80 10.59 24.43
CA ARG A 46 -28.79 11.51 24.97
C ARG A 46 -29.30 12.55 23.96
N GLU A 47 -28.41 13.05 23.12
CA GLU A 47 -28.71 14.03 22.07
C GLU A 47 -28.87 13.39 20.68
N TYR A 48 -28.72 12.08 20.58
CA TYR A 48 -28.72 11.35 19.30
C TYR A 48 -29.70 10.17 19.29
N PRO A 49 -31.03 10.42 19.35
CA PRO A 49 -32.05 9.35 19.40
C PRO A 49 -31.94 8.36 18.24
N TRP A 50 -31.63 8.87 17.06
CA TRP A 50 -31.41 8.05 15.86
C TRP A 50 -30.26 7.05 16.04
N ARG A 51 -29.14 7.46 16.61
CA ARG A 51 -28.02 6.56 16.91
C ARG A 51 -28.42 5.48 17.92
N LEU A 52 -29.16 5.86 18.98
CA LEU A 52 -29.64 4.91 19.97
C LEU A 52 -30.58 3.88 19.36
N GLU A 53 -31.45 4.28 18.45
CA GLU A 53 -32.36 3.37 17.71
C GLU A 53 -31.53 2.40 16.84
N GLN A 54 -30.48 2.86 16.16
CA GLN A 54 -29.62 1.97 15.37
C GLN A 54 -28.88 0.97 16.25
N ILE A 55 -28.40 1.38 17.43
CA ILE A 55 -27.77 0.47 18.42
C ILE A 55 -28.78 -0.59 18.87
N ARG A 56 -30.01 -0.19 19.23
CA ARG A 56 -31.05 -1.12 19.60
C ARG A 56 -31.31 -2.18 18.52
N LEU A 57 -31.45 -1.72 17.28
CA LEU A 57 -31.71 -2.60 16.15
C LEU A 57 -30.52 -3.50 15.82
N LEU A 58 -29.28 -3.00 15.99
CA LEU A 58 -28.06 -3.79 15.84
C LEU A 58 -28.00 -4.94 16.87
N ILE A 59 -28.34 -4.65 18.12
CA ILE A 59 -28.41 -5.67 19.19
C ILE A 59 -29.52 -6.67 18.86
N LYS A 60 -30.70 -6.19 18.41
CA LYS A 60 -31.83 -7.05 18.01
C LYS A 60 -31.49 -8.03 16.90
N GLU A 61 -30.61 -7.63 15.99
CA GLU A 61 -30.13 -8.43 14.85
C GLU A 61 -28.90 -9.27 15.19
N ASP A 62 -28.45 -9.26 16.47
CA ASP A 62 -27.25 -9.99 16.97
C ASP A 62 -25.92 -9.60 16.27
N LEU A 63 -25.82 -8.33 15.85
CA LEU A 63 -24.66 -7.82 15.09
C LEU A 63 -23.65 -7.04 15.95
N LYS A 64 -23.92 -6.86 17.25
CA LYS A 64 -23.12 -6.00 18.14
C LYS A 64 -21.65 -6.44 18.23
N GLU A 65 -21.40 -7.73 18.30
CA GLU A 65 -20.05 -8.27 18.45
C GLU A 65 -19.24 -8.12 17.16
N GLU A 66 -19.90 -8.18 16.01
CA GLU A 66 -19.27 -8.10 14.69
C GLU A 66 -18.94 -6.66 14.28
N VAL A 67 -19.75 -5.70 14.71
CA VAL A 67 -19.69 -4.31 14.22
C VAL A 67 -19.14 -3.36 15.30
N GLY A 68 -19.55 -3.54 16.55
CA GLY A 68 -19.34 -2.54 17.62
C GLY A 68 -20.40 -1.44 17.56
N THR A 69 -20.35 -0.54 18.52
CA THR A 69 -21.35 0.53 18.70
C THR A 69 -20.78 1.94 18.60
N ASP A 70 -19.47 2.07 18.39
CA ASP A 70 -18.74 3.36 18.43
C ASP A 70 -18.91 4.20 17.15
N LEU A 71 -19.74 3.71 16.21
CA LEU A 71 -19.99 4.34 14.92
C LEU A 71 -21.15 5.33 14.99
N SER A 72 -21.23 6.22 14.01
CA SER A 72 -22.40 7.10 13.85
C SER A 72 -23.67 6.30 13.53
N GLY A 73 -24.84 6.88 13.83
CA GLY A 73 -26.13 6.26 13.53
C GLY A 73 -26.30 5.95 12.03
N ALA A 74 -25.78 6.82 11.15
CA ALA A 74 -25.82 6.61 9.71
C ALA A 74 -24.99 5.39 9.28
N MET A 75 -23.81 5.20 9.88
CA MET A 75 -22.95 4.04 9.61
C MET A 75 -23.57 2.74 10.11
N LEU A 76 -24.11 2.73 11.32
CA LEU A 76 -24.80 1.56 11.87
C LEU A 76 -25.99 1.17 10.99
N TYR A 77 -26.74 2.14 10.49
CA TYR A 77 -27.83 1.89 9.53
C TYR A 77 -27.35 1.24 8.24
N LYS A 78 -26.29 1.79 7.61
CA LYS A 78 -25.72 1.24 6.37
C LYS A 78 -25.25 -0.19 6.55
N ILE A 79 -24.55 -0.49 7.66
CA ILE A 79 -24.06 -1.84 7.95
C ILE A 79 -25.24 -2.82 8.07
N ARG A 80 -26.31 -2.42 8.75
CA ARG A 80 -27.51 -3.25 8.86
C ARG A 80 -28.20 -3.48 7.51
N CYS A 81 -28.22 -2.48 6.64
CA CYS A 81 -28.71 -2.65 5.27
C CYS A 81 -27.85 -3.67 4.50
N LEU A 82 -26.53 -3.54 4.52
CA LEU A 82 -25.61 -4.49 3.88
C LEU A 82 -25.82 -5.92 4.40
N HIS A 83 -25.97 -6.09 5.73
CA HIS A 83 -26.23 -7.40 6.31
C HIS A 83 -27.56 -8.00 5.79
N ARG A 84 -28.64 -7.21 5.75
CA ARG A 84 -29.94 -7.64 5.22
C ARG A 84 -29.92 -7.98 3.74
N GLU A 85 -29.02 -7.36 2.99
CA GLU A 85 -28.76 -7.65 1.57
C GLU A 85 -27.88 -8.89 1.37
N GLY A 86 -27.44 -9.51 2.46
CA GLY A 86 -26.64 -10.74 2.45
C GLY A 86 -25.13 -10.52 2.30
N HIS A 87 -24.63 -9.29 2.46
CA HIS A 87 -23.20 -9.05 2.47
C HIS A 87 -22.55 -9.58 3.75
N ASN A 88 -21.33 -10.11 3.62
CA ASN A 88 -20.56 -10.53 4.79
C ASN A 88 -20.10 -9.29 5.57
N ILE A 89 -20.40 -9.25 6.86
CA ILE A 89 -20.01 -8.17 7.79
C ILE A 89 -18.95 -8.63 8.81
N GLU A 90 -18.47 -9.87 8.69
CA GLU A 90 -17.45 -10.41 9.58
C GLU A 90 -16.15 -9.56 9.53
N GLY A 91 -15.64 -9.22 10.69
CA GLY A 91 -14.40 -8.44 10.81
C GLY A 91 -14.55 -6.93 10.64
N LEU A 92 -15.75 -6.40 10.37
CA LEU A 92 -15.99 -4.96 10.24
C LEU A 92 -15.58 -4.18 11.50
N LYS A 93 -15.79 -4.71 12.70
CA LYS A 93 -15.37 -4.11 13.97
C LYS A 93 -13.85 -3.80 14.01
N LYS A 94 -13.04 -4.67 13.40
CA LYS A 94 -11.59 -4.47 13.31
C LYS A 94 -11.18 -3.50 12.21
N LEU A 95 -11.98 -3.43 11.16
CA LEU A 95 -11.76 -2.56 10.03
C LEU A 95 -12.16 -1.11 10.35
N LEU A 96 -13.30 -0.95 11.02
CA LEU A 96 -13.87 0.33 11.42
C LEU A 96 -13.34 0.70 12.81
N ALA A 97 -12.12 1.23 12.86
CA ALA A 97 -11.48 1.64 14.11
C ALA A 97 -12.28 2.77 14.78
N SER A 98 -12.32 2.76 16.12
CA SER A 98 -12.89 3.86 16.91
C SER A 98 -12.25 5.20 16.51
N GLY A 99 -13.08 6.21 16.26
CA GLY A 99 -12.65 7.55 15.83
C GLY A 99 -12.32 7.69 14.34
N MET A 100 -12.63 6.68 13.50
CA MET A 100 -12.55 6.82 12.06
C MET A 100 -13.59 7.83 11.58
N GLU A 101 -13.19 8.76 10.71
CA GLU A 101 -14.13 9.70 10.06
C GLU A 101 -15.16 8.93 9.23
N ASP A 102 -16.42 9.36 9.26
CA ASP A 102 -17.52 8.70 8.54
C ASP A 102 -17.23 8.47 7.06
N GLU A 103 -16.53 9.41 6.40
CA GLU A 103 -16.13 9.28 5.00
C GLU A 103 -15.23 8.05 4.75
N TYR A 104 -14.22 7.83 5.60
CA TYR A 104 -13.36 6.65 5.49
C TYR A 104 -14.08 5.35 5.89
N ALA A 105 -14.99 5.44 6.85
CA ALA A 105 -15.83 4.32 7.24
C ALA A 105 -16.77 3.91 6.09
N GLU A 106 -17.35 4.87 5.36
CA GLU A 106 -18.15 4.60 4.16
C GLU A 106 -17.34 3.91 3.06
N ILE A 107 -16.11 4.37 2.80
CA ILE A 107 -15.21 3.76 1.84
C ILE A 107 -14.84 2.34 2.26
N ALA A 108 -14.54 2.14 3.56
CA ALA A 108 -14.25 0.82 4.10
C ALA A 108 -15.40 -0.15 3.90
N LEU A 109 -16.64 0.29 4.13
CA LEU A 109 -17.83 -0.51 3.90
C LEU A 109 -18.06 -0.82 2.43
N ASP A 110 -17.89 0.16 1.55
CA ASP A 110 -18.04 -0.02 0.11
C ASP A 110 -17.01 -1.03 -0.41
N TRP A 111 -15.74 -0.88 -0.04
CA TRP A 111 -14.69 -1.82 -0.45
C TRP A 111 -14.89 -3.22 0.14
N HIS A 112 -15.37 -3.31 1.39
CA HIS A 112 -15.71 -4.59 2.01
C HIS A 112 -16.88 -5.28 1.29
N SER A 113 -17.92 -4.54 0.94
CA SER A 113 -19.08 -5.07 0.21
C SER A 113 -18.72 -5.57 -1.19
N LYS A 114 -17.71 -4.97 -1.82
CA LYS A 114 -17.13 -5.43 -3.09
C LYS A 114 -16.23 -6.67 -2.96
N GLY A 115 -16.00 -7.14 -1.74
CA GLY A 115 -15.20 -8.33 -1.46
C GLY A 115 -13.70 -8.12 -1.58
N TYR A 116 -13.20 -6.88 -1.43
CA TYR A 116 -11.76 -6.62 -1.45
C TYR A 116 -11.08 -7.13 -0.18
N GLU A 117 -9.83 -7.59 -0.31
CA GLU A 117 -9.00 -8.02 0.82
C GLU A 117 -8.48 -6.81 1.60
N LEU A 118 -9.15 -6.45 2.70
CA LEU A 118 -8.84 -5.25 3.49
C LEU A 118 -8.04 -5.55 4.77
N LYS A 119 -7.77 -6.83 5.07
CA LYS A 119 -7.06 -7.22 6.29
C LYS A 119 -5.67 -6.57 6.37
N GLY A 120 -5.45 -5.79 7.42
CA GLY A 120 -4.19 -5.08 7.64
C GLY A 120 -4.02 -3.77 6.88
N LEU A 121 -5.01 -3.37 6.06
CA LEU A 121 -5.03 -2.07 5.41
C LEU A 121 -5.62 -1.02 6.35
N LYS A 122 -4.89 0.07 6.60
CA LYS A 122 -5.34 1.19 7.42
C LYS A 122 -5.95 2.26 6.52
N ILE A 123 -7.24 2.15 6.21
CA ILE A 123 -7.92 2.99 5.22
C ILE A 123 -7.83 4.48 5.58
N SER A 124 -7.94 4.84 6.86
CA SER A 124 -7.80 6.23 7.34
C SER A 124 -6.39 6.83 7.14
N TRP A 125 -5.41 6.02 6.82
CA TRP A 125 -4.06 6.49 6.50
C TRP A 125 -3.87 6.81 5.02
N ILE A 126 -4.84 6.43 4.18
CA ILE A 126 -4.76 6.68 2.74
C ILE A 126 -5.15 8.15 2.50
N PRO A 127 -4.27 8.97 1.92
CA PRO A 127 -4.63 10.32 1.53
C PRO A 127 -5.83 10.32 0.57
N ARG A 128 -6.77 11.24 0.76
CA ARG A 128 -8.03 11.29 -0.03
C ARG A 128 -7.80 11.25 -1.54
N HIS A 129 -6.78 11.96 -2.02
CA HIS A 129 -6.45 12.01 -3.44
C HIS A 129 -5.88 10.70 -4.03
N LEU A 130 -5.61 9.70 -3.19
CA LEU A 130 -5.09 8.39 -3.58
C LEU A 130 -6.11 7.26 -3.45
N LEU A 131 -7.28 7.51 -2.88
CA LEU A 131 -8.30 6.48 -2.65
C LEU A 131 -8.70 5.76 -3.93
N ASP A 132 -8.86 6.48 -5.03
CA ASP A 132 -9.18 5.92 -6.35
C ASP A 132 -8.09 4.99 -6.90
N ILE A 133 -6.83 5.27 -6.56
CA ILE A 133 -5.68 4.44 -6.97
C ILE A 133 -5.60 3.19 -6.09
N PHE A 134 -5.80 3.34 -4.78
CA PHE A 134 -5.87 2.20 -3.87
C PHE A 134 -6.99 1.24 -4.25
N GLU A 135 -8.18 1.75 -4.57
CA GLU A 135 -9.29 0.92 -5.03
C GLU A 135 -8.95 0.14 -6.30
N LYS A 136 -8.33 0.80 -7.29
CA LYS A 136 -7.87 0.12 -8.52
C LYS A 136 -6.86 -0.99 -8.22
N GLY A 137 -5.95 -0.77 -7.28
CA GLY A 137 -5.00 -1.78 -6.83
C GLY A 137 -5.70 -2.98 -6.17
N LEU A 138 -6.65 -2.73 -5.28
CA LEU A 138 -7.45 -3.77 -4.63
C LEU A 138 -8.27 -4.56 -5.65
N MET A 139 -8.91 -3.89 -6.60
CA MET A 139 -9.64 -4.52 -7.71
C MET A 139 -8.73 -5.41 -8.57
N ALA A 140 -7.49 -4.99 -8.78
CA ALA A 140 -6.46 -5.78 -9.46
C ALA A 140 -5.81 -6.86 -8.57
N LYS A 141 -6.29 -7.04 -7.32
CA LYS A 141 -5.77 -7.99 -6.32
C LYS A 141 -4.29 -7.78 -5.97
N MET A 142 -3.85 -6.52 -6.02
CA MET A 142 -2.50 -6.14 -5.58
C MET A 142 -2.42 -6.05 -4.06
N ASP A 143 -1.25 -6.32 -3.48
CA ASP A 143 -1.03 -6.10 -2.05
C ASP A 143 -0.81 -4.61 -1.75
N MET A 144 -1.91 -3.88 -1.55
CA MET A 144 -1.88 -2.45 -1.28
C MET A 144 -1.36 -2.10 0.12
N ARG A 145 -1.17 -3.08 1.02
CA ARG A 145 -0.61 -2.85 2.36
C ARG A 145 0.83 -2.37 2.32
N GLU A 146 1.58 -2.80 1.32
CA GLU A 146 2.97 -2.37 1.10
C GLU A 146 3.08 -0.86 0.89
N PHE A 147 2.05 -0.22 0.32
CA PHE A 147 1.98 1.22 0.06
C PHE A 147 1.23 2.01 1.14
N ASN A 148 0.61 1.33 2.08
CA ASN A 148 -0.18 1.94 3.17
C ASN A 148 0.70 2.31 4.37
N THR A 149 1.75 3.08 4.14
CA THR A 149 2.79 3.44 5.12
C THR A 149 2.54 4.77 5.82
N GLY A 150 1.48 5.50 5.44
CA GLY A 150 1.21 6.87 5.88
C GLY A 150 1.99 7.93 5.10
N VAL A 151 2.75 7.54 4.08
CA VAL A 151 3.43 8.46 3.16
C VAL A 151 2.42 9.06 2.19
N ALA A 152 2.43 10.36 2.04
CA ALA A 152 1.62 11.08 1.05
C ALA A 152 2.33 11.05 -0.31
N TYR A 153 2.15 9.97 -1.07
CA TYR A 153 2.70 9.87 -2.42
C TYR A 153 2.00 10.84 -3.39
N ASP A 154 2.73 11.29 -4.40
CA ASP A 154 2.10 11.78 -5.62
C ASP A 154 1.43 10.62 -6.37
N LYS A 155 0.34 10.91 -7.10
CA LYS A 155 -0.38 9.89 -7.89
C LYS A 155 0.53 9.13 -8.85
N GLU A 156 1.38 9.85 -9.58
CA GLU A 156 2.31 9.24 -10.55
C GLU A 156 3.36 8.37 -9.87
N TYR A 157 3.80 8.76 -8.66
CA TYR A 157 4.75 7.97 -7.88
C TYR A 157 4.12 6.63 -7.47
N LEU A 158 2.93 6.68 -6.89
CA LEU A 158 2.21 5.46 -6.48
C LEU A 158 1.89 4.55 -7.68
N LEU A 159 1.48 5.14 -8.81
CA LEU A 159 1.22 4.37 -10.04
C LEU A 159 2.49 3.67 -10.55
N ALA A 160 3.66 4.31 -10.49
CA ALA A 160 4.92 3.68 -10.87
C ALA A 160 5.28 2.51 -9.93
N LEU A 161 5.07 2.65 -8.61
CA LEU A 161 5.24 1.56 -7.65
C LEU A 161 4.31 0.38 -7.97
N MET A 162 3.04 0.64 -8.24
CA MET A 162 2.07 -0.40 -8.56
C MET A 162 2.46 -1.16 -9.84
N ARG A 163 2.97 -0.47 -10.87
CA ARG A 163 3.46 -1.13 -12.09
C ARG A 163 4.68 -2.01 -11.81
N LEU A 164 5.64 -1.55 -11.00
CA LEU A 164 6.76 -2.37 -10.56
C LEU A 164 6.29 -3.62 -9.80
N GLN A 165 5.34 -3.48 -8.89
CA GLN A 165 4.78 -4.62 -8.17
C GLN A 165 4.05 -5.58 -9.11
N SER A 166 3.30 -5.08 -10.10
CA SER A 166 2.62 -5.91 -11.10
C SER A 166 3.60 -6.69 -11.97
N ASP A 167 4.79 -6.16 -12.20
CA ASP A 167 5.91 -6.84 -12.87
C ASP A 167 6.67 -7.81 -11.94
N GLY A 168 6.15 -8.05 -10.73
CA GLY A 168 6.76 -8.93 -9.74
C GLY A 168 8.04 -8.39 -9.11
N LYS A 169 8.23 -7.06 -9.10
CA LYS A 169 9.38 -6.41 -8.47
C LYS A 169 9.05 -5.99 -7.05
N SER A 170 10.02 -6.14 -6.14
CA SER A 170 9.92 -5.56 -4.79
C SER A 170 9.91 -4.04 -4.88
N CYS A 171 9.02 -3.40 -4.11
CA CYS A 171 8.96 -1.95 -4.02
C CYS A 171 9.54 -1.40 -2.72
N LYS A 172 10.07 -2.26 -1.85
CA LYS A 172 10.52 -1.92 -0.48
C LYS A 172 11.49 -0.75 -0.41
N LEU A 173 12.36 -0.62 -1.41
CA LEU A 173 13.35 0.45 -1.49
C LEU A 173 12.70 1.83 -1.73
N PHE A 174 11.49 1.87 -2.29
CA PHE A 174 10.84 3.09 -2.77
C PHE A 174 9.64 3.53 -1.95
N VAL A 175 9.14 2.68 -1.05
CA VAL A 175 7.90 2.95 -0.27
C VAL A 175 8.02 4.09 0.73
N ASP A 176 9.20 4.62 0.98
CA ASP A 176 9.41 5.81 1.81
C ASP A 176 9.08 7.14 1.07
N GLY A 177 8.82 7.08 -0.25
CA GLY A 177 8.43 8.23 -1.05
C GLY A 177 9.53 9.26 -1.30
N THR A 178 10.79 8.95 -0.98
CA THR A 178 11.90 9.92 -1.02
C THR A 178 12.74 9.86 -2.30
N TRP A 179 12.44 8.93 -3.20
CA TRP A 179 13.13 8.82 -4.48
C TRP A 179 12.62 9.86 -5.48
N ASP A 180 13.52 10.30 -6.38
CA ASP A 180 13.10 11.14 -7.50
C ASP A 180 12.14 10.38 -8.41
N LEU A 181 11.01 11.00 -8.74
CA LEU A 181 9.97 10.39 -9.57
C LEU A 181 10.51 9.99 -10.96
N LYS A 182 11.40 10.79 -11.55
CA LYS A 182 11.96 10.48 -12.87
C LYS A 182 12.86 9.24 -12.81
N VAL A 183 13.58 9.05 -11.70
CA VAL A 183 14.38 7.84 -11.48
C VAL A 183 13.48 6.64 -11.34
N LEU A 184 12.40 6.74 -10.56
CA LEU A 184 11.44 5.65 -10.40
C LEU A 184 10.76 5.29 -11.73
N GLN A 185 10.33 6.28 -12.50
CA GLN A 185 9.75 6.08 -13.85
C GLN A 185 10.73 5.45 -14.83
N LEU A 186 12.02 5.83 -14.75
CA LEU A 186 13.05 5.19 -15.56
C LEU A 186 13.24 3.72 -15.19
N ILE A 187 13.24 3.42 -13.89
CA ILE A 187 13.34 2.04 -13.38
C ILE A 187 12.13 1.24 -13.85
N GLU A 188 10.91 1.75 -13.66
CA GLU A 188 9.67 1.13 -14.11
C GLU A 188 9.74 0.82 -15.61
N ALA A 189 10.06 1.80 -16.44
CA ALA A 189 10.07 1.64 -17.88
C ALA A 189 11.17 0.68 -18.39
N LYS A 190 12.31 0.60 -17.70
CA LYS A 190 13.46 -0.18 -18.17
C LYS A 190 13.70 -1.49 -17.44
N ALA A 191 13.31 -1.61 -16.18
CA ALA A 191 13.64 -2.78 -15.36
C ALA A 191 12.54 -3.86 -15.32
N GLY A 192 11.36 -3.61 -15.89
CA GLY A 192 10.22 -4.55 -15.88
C GLY A 192 10.60 -5.96 -16.35
N ASN A 193 11.43 -6.05 -17.39
CA ASN A 193 11.86 -7.34 -17.99
C ASN A 193 13.07 -7.99 -17.30
N LEU A 194 13.60 -7.42 -16.21
CA LEU A 194 14.69 -8.06 -15.45
C LEU A 194 14.21 -9.32 -14.74
N ARG A 195 15.03 -10.35 -14.75
CA ARG A 195 14.76 -11.56 -13.96
C ARG A 195 14.83 -11.25 -12.44
N PRO A 196 14.18 -12.04 -11.58
CA PRO A 196 14.16 -11.78 -10.13
C PRO A 196 15.55 -11.63 -9.49
N ASN A 197 16.53 -12.43 -9.91
CA ASN A 197 17.90 -12.33 -9.41
C ASN A 197 18.61 -11.04 -9.89
N GLU A 198 18.36 -10.63 -11.13
CA GLU A 198 18.91 -9.38 -11.68
C GLU A 198 18.31 -8.16 -10.99
N TRP A 199 16.99 -8.22 -10.73
CA TRP A 199 16.33 -7.20 -9.93
C TRP A 199 16.90 -7.10 -8.52
N ALA A 200 17.08 -8.23 -7.82
CA ALA A 200 17.63 -8.24 -6.48
C ALA A 200 19.08 -7.72 -6.41
N GLU A 201 19.88 -7.93 -7.46
CA GLU A 201 21.21 -7.34 -7.56
C GLU A 201 21.15 -5.83 -7.82
N LEU A 202 20.27 -5.39 -8.72
CA LEU A 202 20.05 -3.97 -9.02
C LEU A 202 19.59 -3.23 -7.77
N GLU A 203 18.56 -3.74 -7.09
CA GLU A 203 17.98 -3.15 -5.87
C GLU A 203 19.04 -2.88 -4.80
N LYS A 204 20.01 -3.79 -4.62
CA LYS A 204 21.11 -3.63 -3.68
C LYS A 204 22.10 -2.51 -4.05
N ARG A 205 22.15 -2.10 -5.32
CA ARG A 205 23.11 -1.13 -5.83
C ARG A 205 22.50 0.22 -6.14
N LEU A 206 21.15 0.31 -6.14
CA LEU A 206 20.45 1.58 -6.30
C LEU A 206 20.64 2.45 -5.04
N ARG A 207 20.95 3.73 -5.27
CA ARG A 207 21.08 4.75 -4.23
C ARG A 207 20.35 6.02 -4.67
N LYS A 208 19.84 6.76 -3.69
CA LYS A 208 19.05 7.98 -3.91
C LYS A 208 19.84 9.13 -4.56
N ASP A 209 21.17 9.12 -4.41
CA ASP A 209 22.08 10.12 -4.96
C ASP A 209 22.49 9.85 -6.42
N MET A 210 22.02 8.74 -6.99
CA MET A 210 22.32 8.39 -8.39
C MET A 210 21.50 9.22 -9.38
N ASP A 211 22.15 9.68 -10.43
CA ASP A 211 21.48 10.32 -11.54
C ASP A 211 20.81 9.31 -12.50
N LEU A 212 19.94 9.81 -13.38
CA LEU A 212 19.22 8.99 -14.36
C LEU A 212 20.15 8.17 -15.26
N GLN A 213 21.32 8.69 -15.60
CA GLN A 213 22.26 8.02 -16.49
C GLN A 213 22.97 6.87 -15.76
N GLN A 214 23.35 7.07 -14.49
CA GLN A 214 23.92 6.01 -13.65
C GLN A 214 22.95 4.85 -13.50
N VAL A 215 21.70 5.14 -13.12
CA VAL A 215 20.65 4.12 -12.99
C VAL A 215 20.40 3.39 -14.31
N SER A 216 20.35 4.13 -15.42
CA SER A 216 20.19 3.55 -16.76
C SER A 216 21.33 2.59 -17.11
N GLU A 217 22.58 2.94 -16.82
CA GLU A 217 23.72 2.07 -17.10
C GLU A 217 23.73 0.82 -16.21
N LEU A 218 23.34 0.92 -14.93
CA LEU A 218 23.18 -0.24 -14.06
C LEU A 218 22.13 -1.23 -14.61
N ILE A 219 20.98 -0.71 -15.04
CA ILE A 219 19.93 -1.53 -15.66
C ILE A 219 20.46 -2.19 -16.95
N ASN A 220 21.20 -1.46 -17.78
CA ASN A 220 21.78 -1.99 -18.99
C ASN A 220 22.81 -3.10 -18.71
N CYS A 221 23.62 -2.97 -17.66
CA CYS A 221 24.53 -4.03 -17.20
C CYS A 221 23.75 -5.30 -16.86
N CYS A 222 22.69 -5.18 -16.07
CA CYS A 222 21.83 -6.33 -15.72
C CYS A 222 21.21 -6.99 -16.97
N LYS A 223 20.66 -6.19 -17.89
CA LYS A 223 20.06 -6.70 -19.14
C LYS A 223 21.04 -7.47 -20.04
N GLN A 224 22.31 -7.12 -19.98
CA GLN A 224 23.35 -7.83 -20.72
C GLN A 224 23.89 -9.06 -19.98
N GLY A 225 23.32 -9.38 -18.82
CA GLY A 225 23.75 -10.50 -17.99
C GLY A 225 25.06 -10.24 -17.25
N MET A 226 25.50 -9.00 -17.19
CA MET A 226 26.64 -8.56 -16.40
C MET A 226 26.15 -8.37 -14.95
N GLY A 227 26.38 -9.34 -14.06
CA GLY A 227 26.03 -9.18 -12.65
C GLY A 227 26.66 -7.91 -12.03
N LEU A 228 26.09 -7.40 -10.95
CA LEU A 228 26.55 -6.17 -10.29
C LEU A 228 27.37 -6.42 -9.02
N ALA A 229 27.70 -7.68 -8.71
CA ALA A 229 28.45 -8.06 -7.52
C ALA A 229 29.84 -7.42 -7.42
N TRP A 230 30.38 -6.94 -8.54
CA TRP A 230 31.68 -6.24 -8.61
C TRP A 230 31.64 -4.79 -8.12
N ILE A 231 30.46 -4.22 -7.94
CA ILE A 231 30.26 -2.88 -7.36
C ILE A 231 30.22 -3.05 -5.83
N GLY A 232 31.18 -2.48 -5.13
CA GLY A 232 31.17 -2.44 -3.67
C GLY A 232 30.11 -1.49 -3.13
N GLU A 233 29.77 -1.63 -1.85
CA GLU A 233 28.73 -0.79 -1.21
C GLU A 233 29.09 0.70 -1.21
N ASN A 234 30.38 1.01 -1.12
CA ASN A 234 30.89 2.40 -1.09
C ASN A 234 31.48 2.85 -2.43
N ASP A 235 31.40 2.03 -3.47
CA ASP A 235 31.96 2.39 -4.77
C ASP A 235 31.10 3.45 -5.45
N VAL A 236 31.75 4.51 -5.91
CA VAL A 236 31.10 5.60 -6.66
C VAL A 236 31.57 5.55 -8.11
N TYR A 237 30.67 5.10 -8.97
CA TYR A 237 30.91 5.10 -10.42
C TYR A 237 30.00 6.13 -11.08
N THR A 238 30.58 7.01 -11.92
CA THR A 238 29.76 7.87 -12.79
C THR A 238 29.12 7.03 -13.90
N ALA A 239 28.12 7.57 -14.55
CA ALA A 239 27.47 6.92 -15.71
C ALA A 239 28.48 6.58 -16.81
N LYS A 240 29.48 7.44 -17.04
CA LYS A 240 30.56 7.19 -18.04
C LYS A 240 31.45 6.00 -17.65
N HIS A 241 31.84 5.90 -16.37
CA HIS A 241 32.55 4.73 -15.85
C HIS A 241 31.79 3.43 -16.12
N LEU A 242 30.52 3.38 -15.69
CA LEU A 242 29.65 2.23 -15.90
C LEU A 242 29.52 1.90 -17.40
N GLY A 243 29.37 2.92 -18.24
CA GLY A 243 29.26 2.77 -19.69
C GLY A 243 30.50 2.13 -20.32
N TYR A 244 31.73 2.52 -19.92
CA TYR A 244 32.97 1.89 -20.42
C TYR A 244 33.10 0.44 -19.95
N ILE A 245 32.80 0.17 -18.68
CA ILE A 245 32.85 -1.19 -18.12
C ILE A 245 31.86 -2.10 -18.86
N ARG A 246 30.60 -1.63 -19.05
CA ARG A 246 29.58 -2.38 -19.81
C ARG A 246 30.00 -2.62 -21.26
N LYS A 247 30.50 -1.59 -21.97
CA LYS A 247 30.97 -1.74 -23.36
C LYS A 247 32.14 -2.72 -23.48
N ALA A 248 33.02 -2.75 -22.48
CA ALA A 248 34.12 -3.73 -22.44
C ALA A 248 33.58 -5.15 -22.28
N PHE A 249 32.59 -5.35 -21.39
CA PHE A 249 31.89 -6.65 -21.21
C PHE A 249 31.21 -7.10 -22.51
N GLU A 250 30.44 -6.22 -23.16
CA GLU A 250 29.75 -6.49 -24.42
C GLU A 250 30.74 -6.91 -25.53
N LYS A 251 31.85 -6.24 -25.60
CA LYS A 251 32.93 -6.55 -26.57
C LYS A 251 33.82 -7.72 -26.17
N LYS A 252 33.53 -8.40 -25.04
CA LYS A 252 34.33 -9.52 -24.53
C LYS A 252 35.81 -9.12 -24.30
N LEU A 253 36.03 -7.92 -23.79
CA LEU A 253 37.34 -7.46 -23.30
C LEU A 253 37.48 -7.83 -21.82
N ASP A 254 38.70 -7.72 -21.27
CA ASP A 254 38.97 -7.95 -19.85
C ASP A 254 38.46 -6.75 -19.01
N TRP A 255 37.15 -6.60 -18.97
CA TRP A 255 36.46 -5.49 -18.30
C TRP A 255 36.82 -5.39 -16.80
N LYS A 256 37.23 -6.48 -16.16
CA LYS A 256 37.67 -6.48 -14.76
C LYS A 256 38.84 -5.53 -14.51
N LYS A 257 39.66 -5.29 -15.50
CA LYS A 257 40.75 -4.30 -15.42
C LYS A 257 40.23 -2.86 -15.29
N LEU A 258 39.01 -2.59 -15.69
CA LEU A 258 38.38 -1.27 -15.57
C LEU A 258 37.74 -1.04 -14.20
N VAL A 259 37.49 -2.10 -13.43
CA VAL A 259 36.86 -2.04 -12.11
C VAL A 259 37.89 -1.58 -11.08
N GLY A 260 37.46 -0.74 -10.15
CA GLY A 260 38.26 -0.29 -9.00
C GLY A 260 37.79 1.08 -8.51
N ALA A 261 37.47 1.16 -7.21
CA ALA A 261 37.15 2.42 -6.58
C ALA A 261 38.34 3.36 -6.63
N GLY A 262 38.13 4.57 -7.11
CA GLY A 262 39.17 5.60 -7.20
C GLY A 262 39.86 5.73 -8.54
N LYS A 263 39.60 4.88 -9.54
CA LYS A 263 40.10 5.11 -10.91
C LYS A 263 39.43 6.34 -11.51
N SER A 264 40.25 7.22 -12.10
CA SER A 264 39.74 8.38 -12.83
C SER A 264 39.05 7.92 -14.13
N LEU A 265 38.16 8.76 -14.67
CA LEU A 265 37.56 8.51 -15.97
C LEU A 265 38.59 8.37 -17.07
N THR A 266 39.68 9.18 -17.05
CA THR A 266 40.77 9.14 -18.02
C THR A 266 41.49 7.80 -17.99
N GLU A 267 41.82 7.27 -16.80
CA GLU A 267 42.48 5.96 -16.66
C GLU A 267 41.61 4.82 -17.21
N ILE A 268 40.30 4.87 -16.97
CA ILE A 268 39.35 3.88 -17.49
C ILE A 268 39.26 3.98 -19.03
N GLU A 269 39.19 5.19 -19.56
CA GLU A 269 39.12 5.44 -21.01
C GLU A 269 40.39 4.98 -21.74
N GLU A 270 41.56 5.30 -21.21
CA GLU A 270 42.86 4.86 -21.75
C GLU A 270 42.96 3.32 -21.69
N ALA A 271 42.63 2.71 -20.58
CA ALA A 271 42.63 1.25 -20.45
C ALA A 271 41.66 0.57 -21.43
N TYR A 272 40.46 1.13 -21.60
CA TYR A 272 39.46 0.63 -22.57
C TYR A 272 39.99 0.72 -24.01
N ASN A 273 40.58 1.85 -24.41
CA ASN A 273 41.10 2.07 -25.74
C ASN A 273 42.33 1.16 -26.02
N SER A 274 43.20 0.95 -25.03
CA SER A 274 44.31 0.01 -25.11
C SER A 274 43.81 -1.42 -25.38
N MET A 275 42.83 -1.90 -24.64
CA MET A 275 42.23 -3.23 -24.85
C MET A 275 41.59 -3.37 -26.23
N LEU A 276 40.98 -2.32 -26.77
CA LEU A 276 40.40 -2.35 -28.13
C LEU A 276 41.52 -2.48 -29.18
N THR A 277 42.64 -1.75 -29.02
CA THR A 277 43.78 -1.78 -29.93
C THR A 277 44.43 -3.16 -29.93
N GLU A 278 44.67 -3.74 -28.76
CA GLU A 278 45.20 -5.10 -28.61
C GLU A 278 44.34 -6.14 -29.31
N LYS A 279 43.01 -6.09 -29.09
CA LYS A 279 42.06 -6.99 -29.74
C LYS A 279 42.10 -6.84 -31.25
N GLY A 280 42.18 -5.62 -31.78
CA GLY A 280 42.32 -5.34 -33.21
C GLY A 280 43.58 -5.94 -33.80
N ARG A 281 44.72 -5.83 -33.10
CA ARG A 281 46.00 -6.44 -33.51
C ARG A 281 45.94 -7.98 -33.55
N VAL A 282 45.30 -8.58 -32.55
CA VAL A 282 45.13 -10.06 -32.48
C VAL A 282 44.27 -10.56 -33.63
N LEU A 283 43.22 -9.84 -33.99
CA LEU A 283 42.31 -10.23 -35.10
C LEU A 283 43.00 -10.06 -36.46
N SER A 284 43.73 -8.97 -36.68
CA SER A 284 44.50 -8.75 -37.93
C SER A 284 45.65 -9.74 -38.07
N GLY A 285 46.34 -10.08 -36.98
CA GLY A 285 47.41 -11.08 -37.01
C GLY A 285 46.92 -12.52 -37.27
N ARG A 286 45.67 -12.84 -37.05
CA ARG A 286 45.05 -14.13 -37.41
C ARG A 286 44.65 -14.19 -38.88
N LEU A 287 44.26 -13.06 -39.49
CA LEU A 287 43.93 -12.98 -40.92
C LEU A 287 45.15 -13.12 -41.84
N HIS A 288 46.36 -12.85 -41.36
CA HIS A 288 47.58 -13.04 -42.12
C HIS A 288 48.21 -14.43 -42.03
N LYS A 289 47.53 -15.37 -41.31
CA LYS A 289 48.00 -16.78 -41.18
C LYS A 289 47.19 -17.78 -41.99
N PHE A 290 46.31 -17.32 -42.86
CA PHE A 290 45.58 -18.06 -43.86
C PHE A 290 45.90 -17.49 -45.25
#